data_9bb162054e6d4f8d1729905d7ee3ce3f
#
_entry.id   9bb162054e6d4f8d1729905d7ee3ce3f
#
_cell.length_a   1.000
_cell.length_b   1.000
_cell.length_c   1.000
_cell.angle_alpha   90.00
_cell.angle_beta   90.00
_cell.angle_gamma   90.00
#
_symmetry.space_group_name_H-M   'P 1'
#
loop_
_entity.id
_entity.type
_entity.pdbx_description
1 polymer ?
#
loop_
_entity_poly.entity_id
_entity_poly.type
_entity_poly.pdbx_seq_one_letter_code
_entity_poly.pdbx_strand_id
1 'polypeptide(L)'
;MCVMKPKMLNLQRHFFVRAGSLLLFLLALRLGLTTARADAVSDLASFSIFDKVDLAQLAKSEVKTAHGSPMSNPRFLAVQSCYVALGSLPAQQIEALRRWDATRHRELKVFLHSDLPSNPTPANFEKLKSAPGNASVRSFVAATQKLAPGLQISKDEAKRFSAAAGGGGGTIPAPVATFWADILTARTKNFVSGGMSAQPPYDHAGPSVRASDEVNGLLREQGKIRNQFSGLLGATGIGRGAGSLKPELYWELLDVDDQGVVTLGASYNRSAPGGTYQAADVLYYASGGYYVALTLYQMWPVTVEGKPSTLVWRGDMISAASLGSLHGVERLASESVMMKNITKAVTLFRRDTDGGR
;
A
#
# COMPACT_ATOMS: atom_id res chain seq x y z
N MET A 1 -10.46 -75.72 44.44
CA MET A 1 -9.94 -74.71 45.35
C MET A 1 -9.01 -73.81 44.52
N CYS A 2 -9.52 -72.75 43.99
CA CYS A 2 -8.76 -71.85 43.08
C CYS A 2 -8.90 -70.43 43.68
N VAL A 3 -7.76 -69.86 44.11
CA VAL A 3 -7.69 -68.59 44.82
C VAL A 3 -7.49 -67.48 43.77
N MET A 4 -8.50 -66.62 43.62
CA MET A 4 -8.41 -65.39 42.88
C MET A 4 -7.60 -64.33 43.69
N LYS A 5 -6.54 -63.75 43.07
CA LYS A 5 -5.84 -62.56 43.54
C LYS A 5 -6.34 -61.32 42.78
N PRO A 6 -6.55 -60.20 43.47
CA PRO A 6 -7.10 -59.01 42.81
C PRO A 6 -6.04 -58.19 42.08
N LYS A 7 -6.39 -57.76 40.86
CA LYS A 7 -5.70 -56.68 40.10
C LYS A 7 -6.19 -55.33 40.56
N MET A 8 -5.53 -54.71 41.51
CA MET A 8 -5.65 -53.25 41.74
C MET A 8 -4.25 -52.69 41.95
N LEU A 9 -3.65 -52.19 40.88
CA LEU A 9 -2.54 -51.19 40.94
C LEU A 9 -2.14 -50.79 39.50
N ASN A 10 -2.93 -49.97 38.83
CA ASN A 10 -2.45 -49.28 37.62
C ASN A 10 -3.26 -48.05 37.22
N LEU A 11 -4.17 -47.55 38.08
CA LEU A 11 -4.96 -46.36 37.71
C LEU A 11 -4.37 -45.01 38.15
N GLN A 12 -3.37 -45.00 39.03
CA GLN A 12 -2.81 -43.73 39.53
C GLN A 12 -1.64 -43.20 38.71
N ARG A 13 -0.95 -44.02 37.88
CA ARG A 13 0.18 -43.55 37.08
C ARG A 13 -0.22 -42.75 35.83
N HIS A 14 -1.44 -42.92 35.31
CA HIS A 14 -1.86 -42.19 34.09
C HIS A 14 -2.39 -40.78 34.35
N PHE A 15 -2.80 -40.46 35.57
CA PHE A 15 -3.33 -39.13 35.90
C PHE A 15 -2.24 -38.08 36.11
N PHE A 16 -1.07 -38.46 36.64
CA PHE A 16 0.05 -37.55 36.87
C PHE A 16 0.80 -37.19 35.56
N VAL A 17 0.88 -38.09 34.60
CA VAL A 17 1.55 -37.83 33.30
C VAL A 17 0.73 -36.87 32.44
N ARG A 18 -0.61 -36.93 32.48
CA ARG A 18 -1.48 -36.02 31.71
C ARG A 18 -1.55 -34.62 32.29
N ALA A 19 -1.50 -34.47 33.62
CA ALA A 19 -1.48 -33.15 34.25
C ALA A 19 -0.14 -32.42 34.02
N GLY A 20 0.98 -33.13 34.03
CA GLY A 20 2.30 -32.57 33.75
C GLY A 20 2.44 -32.11 32.30
N SER A 21 1.91 -32.85 31.33
CA SER A 21 1.95 -32.48 29.90
C SER A 21 1.09 -31.27 29.59
N LEU A 22 -0.07 -31.10 30.27
CA LEU A 22 -0.93 -29.93 30.08
C LEU A 22 -0.29 -28.65 30.65
N LEU A 23 0.39 -28.77 31.79
CA LEU A 23 1.09 -27.63 32.42
C LEU A 23 2.30 -27.19 31.60
N LEU A 24 3.07 -28.14 31.04
CA LEU A 24 4.20 -27.85 30.14
C LEU A 24 3.73 -27.21 28.83
N PHE A 25 2.58 -27.63 28.29
CA PHE A 25 2.00 -27.05 27.08
C PHE A 25 1.51 -25.62 27.30
N LEU A 26 0.88 -25.33 28.45
CA LEU A 26 0.46 -23.99 28.84
C LEU A 26 1.65 -23.07 29.17
N LEU A 27 2.74 -23.61 29.73
CA LEU A 27 3.97 -22.85 29.98
C LEU A 27 4.71 -22.53 28.69
N ALA A 28 4.77 -23.47 27.74
CA ALA A 28 5.35 -23.27 26.41
C ALA A 28 4.56 -22.25 25.56
N LEU A 29 3.22 -22.24 25.71
CA LEU A 29 2.38 -21.24 25.04
C LEU A 29 2.63 -19.83 25.59
N ARG A 30 2.87 -19.68 26.90
CA ARG A 30 3.16 -18.39 27.52
C ARG A 30 4.57 -17.89 27.20
N LEU A 31 5.55 -18.77 27.11
CA LEU A 31 6.94 -18.42 26.73
C LEU A 31 7.03 -18.05 25.22
N GLY A 32 6.25 -18.69 24.36
CA GLY A 32 6.20 -18.36 22.93
C GLY A 32 5.60 -16.98 22.64
N LEU A 33 4.63 -16.53 23.44
CA LEU A 33 3.99 -15.21 23.27
C LEU A 33 4.88 -14.05 23.74
N THR A 34 5.75 -14.27 24.74
CA THR A 34 6.67 -13.24 25.23
C THR A 34 7.88 -13.05 24.30
N THR A 35 8.38 -14.10 23.68
CA THR A 35 9.46 -14.02 22.69
C THR A 35 8.99 -13.34 21.40
N ALA A 36 7.76 -13.61 20.93
CA ALA A 36 7.19 -12.96 19.74
C ALA A 36 7.05 -11.43 19.90
N ARG A 37 6.77 -10.95 21.12
CA ARG A 37 6.63 -9.50 21.39
C ARG A 37 7.99 -8.78 21.38
N ALA A 38 9.01 -9.36 21.99
CA ALA A 38 10.35 -8.78 21.98
C ALA A 38 10.95 -8.77 20.56
N ASP A 39 10.62 -9.76 19.77
CA ASP A 39 11.07 -9.92 18.39
C ASP A 39 10.45 -8.86 17.45
N ALA A 40 9.14 -8.60 17.55
CA ALA A 40 8.44 -7.65 16.69
C ALA A 40 8.95 -6.21 16.81
N VAL A 41 9.21 -5.73 18.05
CA VAL A 41 9.74 -4.38 18.30
C VAL A 41 11.21 -4.29 17.89
N SER A 42 11.98 -5.33 18.14
CA SER A 42 13.38 -5.41 17.72
C SER A 42 13.51 -5.45 16.20
N ASP A 43 12.66 -6.24 15.52
CA ASP A 43 12.61 -6.29 14.05
C ASP A 43 12.23 -4.93 13.47
N LEU A 44 11.18 -4.28 13.99
CA LEU A 44 10.81 -2.92 13.61
C LEU A 44 11.99 -1.94 13.73
N ALA A 45 12.70 -1.94 14.83
CA ALA A 45 13.84 -1.06 15.08
C ALA A 45 15.02 -1.31 14.13
N SER A 46 15.16 -2.54 13.63
CA SER A 46 16.31 -2.94 12.80
C SER A 46 16.32 -2.23 11.43
N PHE A 47 15.17 -1.93 10.85
CA PHE A 47 15.05 -1.38 9.50
C PHE A 47 14.31 -0.05 9.40
N SER A 48 13.51 0.32 10.42
CA SER A 48 12.70 1.54 10.41
C SER A 48 13.41 2.69 11.15
N ILE A 49 12.73 3.85 11.17
CA ILE A 49 13.15 5.01 11.97
C ILE A 49 12.62 4.93 13.41
N PHE A 50 11.81 3.93 13.73
CA PHE A 50 11.23 3.74 15.06
C PHE A 50 12.10 2.80 15.89
N ASP A 51 13.11 3.34 16.54
CA ASP A 51 14.05 2.59 17.40
C ASP A 51 13.42 2.12 18.71
N LYS A 52 12.42 2.87 19.22
CA LYS A 52 11.69 2.56 20.45
C LYS A 52 10.22 2.89 20.28
N VAL A 53 9.37 1.90 20.54
CA VAL A 53 7.91 2.06 20.54
C VAL A 53 7.30 1.45 21.79
N ASP A 54 6.32 2.14 22.36
CA ASP A 54 5.46 1.62 23.42
C ASP A 54 4.17 1.07 22.79
N LEU A 55 4.02 -0.23 22.81
CA LEU A 55 2.84 -0.89 22.22
C LEU A 55 1.54 -0.51 22.91
N ALA A 56 1.55 -0.22 24.21
CA ALA A 56 0.37 0.19 24.94
C ALA A 56 -0.09 1.60 24.55
N GLN A 57 0.86 2.52 24.28
CA GLN A 57 0.53 3.85 23.73
C GLN A 57 0.00 3.74 22.30
N LEU A 58 0.68 2.96 21.45
CA LEU A 58 0.22 2.74 20.06
C LEU A 58 -1.17 2.08 20.01
N ALA A 59 -1.53 1.29 21.01
CA ALA A 59 -2.86 0.67 21.12
C ALA A 59 -3.96 1.69 21.48
N LYS A 60 -3.62 2.80 22.12
CA LYS A 60 -4.58 3.88 22.52
C LYS A 60 -4.92 4.84 21.38
N SER A 61 -4.97 4.35 20.16
CA SER A 61 -5.31 5.13 18.95
C SER A 61 -4.22 6.10 18.48
N GLU A 62 -3.00 6.00 18.99
CA GLU A 62 -1.86 6.75 18.48
C GLU A 62 -1.36 6.16 17.16
N VAL A 63 -1.17 7.01 16.15
CA VAL A 63 -0.42 6.68 14.93
C VAL A 63 0.84 7.53 14.96
N LYS A 64 1.99 6.89 15.15
CA LYS A 64 3.26 7.58 14.99
C LYS A 64 3.60 7.72 13.53
N THR A 65 3.83 8.93 13.08
CA THR A 65 4.25 9.22 11.70
C THR A 65 5.45 10.16 11.73
N ALA A 66 6.44 9.87 10.90
CA ALA A 66 7.62 10.72 10.76
C ALA A 66 8.23 10.59 9.35
N HIS A 67 9.08 11.54 8.98
CA HIS A 67 9.90 11.42 7.78
C HIS A 67 10.77 10.18 7.86
N GLY A 68 10.90 9.46 6.74
CA GLY A 68 11.87 8.39 6.59
C GLY A 68 13.31 8.89 6.59
N SER A 69 14.25 7.98 6.36
CA SER A 69 15.65 8.37 6.18
C SER A 69 15.78 9.36 5.03
N PRO A 70 16.59 10.42 5.15
CA PRO A 70 16.82 11.39 4.10
C PRO A 70 17.25 10.73 2.79
N MET A 71 16.79 11.30 1.69
CA MET A 71 17.14 10.86 0.33
C MET A 71 17.86 11.96 -0.44
N SER A 72 18.84 11.58 -1.26
CA SER A 72 19.67 12.51 -2.01
C SER A 72 18.97 13.08 -3.24
N ASN A 73 18.08 12.29 -3.86
CA ASN A 73 17.32 12.76 -5.01
C ASN A 73 16.19 13.70 -4.56
N PRO A 74 16.17 14.97 -5.03
CA PRO A 74 15.20 15.96 -4.59
C PRO A 74 13.75 15.64 -4.98
N ARG A 75 13.49 14.70 -5.89
CA ARG A 75 12.15 14.25 -6.25
C ARG A 75 11.59 13.19 -5.28
N PHE A 76 12.40 12.70 -4.35
CA PHE A 76 12.06 11.58 -3.50
C PHE A 76 11.63 12.05 -2.10
N LEU A 77 10.62 11.38 -1.57
CA LEU A 77 10.14 11.51 -0.20
C LEU A 77 9.87 10.13 0.37
N ALA A 78 10.27 9.91 1.61
CA ALA A 78 9.86 8.76 2.41
C ALA A 78 9.16 9.22 3.68
N VAL A 79 8.06 8.54 4.00
CA VAL A 79 7.30 8.72 5.25
C VAL A 79 7.10 7.34 5.87
N GLN A 80 7.26 7.25 7.18
CA GLN A 80 7.00 6.00 7.91
C GLN A 80 5.96 6.23 8.98
N SER A 81 5.08 5.24 9.16
CA SER A 81 4.07 5.25 10.20
C SER A 81 4.07 3.91 10.95
N CYS A 82 3.72 3.93 12.24
CA CYS A 82 3.45 2.71 12.97
C CYS A 82 2.28 2.88 13.94
N TYR A 83 1.53 1.80 14.17
CA TYR A 83 0.40 1.74 15.09
C TYR A 83 0.13 0.31 15.54
N VAL A 84 -0.70 0.14 16.57
CA VAL A 84 -1.20 -1.17 16.98
C VAL A 84 -2.69 -1.27 16.64
N ALA A 85 -3.06 -2.32 15.92
CA ALA A 85 -4.45 -2.73 15.72
C ALA A 85 -4.85 -3.67 16.87
N LEU A 86 -5.51 -3.12 17.87
CA LEU A 86 -5.87 -3.86 19.11
C LEU A 86 -6.92 -4.93 18.84
N GLY A 87 -6.66 -6.15 19.29
CA GLY A 87 -7.59 -7.28 19.16
C GLY A 87 -7.80 -7.78 17.72
N SER A 88 -6.92 -7.43 16.78
CA SER A 88 -6.93 -7.88 15.39
C SER A 88 -5.63 -8.59 15.04
N LEU A 89 -5.74 -9.75 14.40
CA LEU A 89 -4.58 -10.53 13.96
C LEU A 89 -4.06 -9.99 12.60
N PRO A 90 -2.76 -10.22 12.26
CA PRO A 90 -2.19 -9.76 10.99
C PRO A 90 -2.98 -10.18 9.74
N ALA A 91 -3.50 -11.40 9.69
CA ALA A 91 -4.34 -11.86 8.59
C ALA A 91 -5.64 -11.05 8.46
N GLN A 92 -6.24 -10.63 9.57
CA GLN A 92 -7.45 -9.80 9.58
C GLN A 92 -7.12 -8.37 9.11
N GLN A 93 -5.95 -7.85 9.48
CA GLN A 93 -5.49 -6.53 9.03
C GLN A 93 -5.21 -6.49 7.52
N ILE A 94 -4.60 -7.54 6.97
CA ILE A 94 -4.40 -7.67 5.51
C ILE A 94 -5.75 -7.70 4.80
N GLU A 95 -6.70 -8.48 5.30
CA GLU A 95 -8.03 -8.57 4.68
C GLU A 95 -8.81 -7.26 4.78
N ALA A 96 -8.69 -6.56 5.90
CA ALA A 96 -9.26 -5.22 6.04
C ALA A 96 -8.63 -4.22 5.06
N LEU A 97 -7.30 -4.25 4.89
CA LEU A 97 -6.59 -3.39 3.96
C LEU A 97 -7.04 -3.62 2.51
N ARG A 98 -7.24 -4.87 2.11
CA ARG A 98 -7.70 -5.23 0.76
C ARG A 98 -9.13 -4.77 0.45
N ARG A 99 -9.98 -4.63 1.48
CA ARG A 99 -11.40 -4.26 1.34
C ARG A 99 -11.66 -2.78 1.65
N TRP A 100 -10.63 -2.06 2.06
CA TRP A 100 -10.83 -0.68 2.46
C TRP A 100 -11.08 0.21 1.24
N ASP A 101 -12.17 0.97 1.32
CA ASP A 101 -12.62 1.85 0.24
C ASP A 101 -12.40 3.31 0.65
N ALA A 102 -11.35 3.91 0.11
CA ALA A 102 -10.99 5.30 0.36
C ALA A 102 -12.04 6.31 -0.15
N THR A 103 -12.92 5.92 -1.10
CA THR A 103 -13.97 6.80 -1.64
C THR A 103 -15.04 7.15 -0.61
N ARG A 104 -15.14 6.39 0.48
CA ARG A 104 -16.05 6.67 1.62
C ARG A 104 -15.61 7.87 2.44
N HIS A 105 -14.37 8.33 2.27
CA HIS A 105 -13.76 9.41 3.03
C HIS A 105 -13.49 10.61 2.13
N ARG A 106 -14.41 11.59 2.14
CA ARG A 106 -14.30 12.80 1.31
C ARG A 106 -13.00 13.56 1.52
N GLU A 107 -12.46 13.52 2.74
CA GLU A 107 -11.20 14.15 3.13
C GLU A 107 -9.96 13.54 2.47
N LEU A 108 -10.04 12.32 1.89
CA LEU A 108 -8.97 11.69 1.11
C LEU A 108 -9.01 12.10 -0.35
N LYS A 109 -10.11 12.73 -0.78
CA LYS A 109 -10.29 13.21 -2.15
C LYS A 109 -10.08 12.14 -3.22
N VAL A 110 -10.40 10.86 -2.91
CA VAL A 110 -10.51 9.78 -3.89
C VAL A 110 -11.94 9.78 -4.40
N PHE A 111 -12.13 10.10 -5.66
CA PHE A 111 -13.47 10.28 -6.26
C PHE A 111 -14.04 8.99 -6.83
N LEU A 112 -13.18 8.18 -7.43
CA LEU A 112 -13.52 6.89 -8.02
C LEU A 112 -12.46 5.86 -7.67
N HIS A 113 -12.90 4.63 -7.41
CA HIS A 113 -12.08 3.45 -7.27
C HIS A 113 -12.75 2.27 -7.97
N SER A 114 -11.97 1.41 -8.59
CA SER A 114 -12.47 0.14 -9.14
C SER A 114 -11.35 -0.86 -9.31
N ASP A 115 -11.63 -2.10 -8.91
CA ASP A 115 -10.76 -3.24 -9.20
C ASP A 115 -10.70 -3.51 -10.69
N LEU A 116 -9.57 -4.05 -11.15
CA LEU A 116 -9.32 -4.40 -12.53
C LEU A 116 -9.05 -5.91 -12.67
N PRO A 117 -9.58 -6.53 -13.72
CA PRO A 117 -9.18 -7.89 -14.09
C PRO A 117 -7.76 -7.90 -14.66
N SER A 118 -7.12 -9.06 -14.67
CA SER A 118 -5.78 -9.23 -15.26
C SER A 118 -5.73 -8.98 -16.78
N ASN A 119 -6.88 -9.01 -17.46
CA ASN A 119 -7.01 -8.65 -18.87
C ASN A 119 -8.10 -7.57 -19.04
N PRO A 120 -7.81 -6.30 -18.71
CA PRO A 120 -8.78 -5.24 -18.78
C PRO A 120 -9.11 -4.85 -20.22
N THR A 121 -10.29 -4.27 -20.36
CA THR A 121 -10.79 -3.65 -21.59
C THR A 121 -11.16 -2.18 -21.30
N PRO A 122 -11.37 -1.33 -22.31
CA PRO A 122 -11.81 0.05 -22.08
C PRO A 122 -13.10 0.16 -21.25
N ALA A 123 -13.98 -0.85 -21.30
CA ALA A 123 -15.21 -0.89 -20.52
C ALA A 123 -14.98 -0.88 -18.99
N ASN A 124 -13.84 -1.38 -18.52
CA ASN A 124 -13.48 -1.34 -17.09
C ASN A 124 -13.25 0.09 -16.55
N PHE A 125 -13.13 1.08 -17.45
CA PHE A 125 -12.92 2.48 -17.13
C PHE A 125 -14.14 3.37 -17.40
N GLU A 126 -15.30 2.80 -17.70
CA GLU A 126 -16.53 3.57 -18.03
C GLU A 126 -17.01 4.47 -16.88
N LYS A 127 -16.69 4.10 -15.63
CA LYS A 127 -16.96 4.96 -14.46
C LYS A 127 -16.36 6.37 -14.59
N LEU A 128 -15.32 6.58 -15.41
CA LEU A 128 -14.78 7.92 -15.67
C LEU A 128 -15.83 8.91 -16.15
N LYS A 129 -16.82 8.45 -16.95
CA LYS A 129 -17.91 9.29 -17.46
C LYS A 129 -18.82 9.84 -16.34
N SER A 130 -18.88 9.15 -15.19
CA SER A 130 -19.69 9.51 -14.03
C SER A 130 -18.88 10.20 -12.92
N ALA A 131 -17.66 10.66 -13.22
CA ALA A 131 -16.83 11.40 -12.27
C ALA A 131 -17.57 12.66 -11.77
N PRO A 132 -17.31 13.10 -10.51
CA PRO A 132 -17.98 14.27 -9.96
C PRO A 132 -17.57 15.55 -10.68
N GLY A 133 -18.52 16.51 -10.82
CA GLY A 133 -18.31 17.81 -11.50
C GLY A 133 -17.54 18.84 -10.66
N ASN A 134 -16.49 18.42 -9.92
CA ASN A 134 -15.68 19.31 -9.06
C ASN A 134 -14.56 20.01 -9.83
N ALA A 135 -13.84 20.90 -9.16
CA ALA A 135 -12.76 21.70 -9.76
C ALA A 135 -11.60 20.84 -10.26
N SER A 136 -11.19 19.82 -9.50
CA SER A 136 -10.10 18.94 -9.86
C SER A 136 -10.39 18.13 -11.12
N VAL A 137 -11.63 17.60 -11.25
CA VAL A 137 -12.04 16.86 -12.45
C VAL A 137 -12.13 17.78 -13.67
N ARG A 138 -12.63 19.02 -13.49
CA ARG A 138 -12.61 20.02 -14.59
C ARG A 138 -11.20 20.35 -15.03
N SER A 139 -10.26 20.50 -14.08
CA SER A 139 -8.83 20.70 -14.37
C SER A 139 -8.23 19.54 -15.16
N PHE A 140 -8.53 18.30 -14.77
CA PHE A 140 -8.13 17.10 -15.51
C PHE A 140 -8.64 17.08 -16.95
N VAL A 141 -9.91 17.41 -17.16
CA VAL A 141 -10.51 17.51 -18.50
C VAL A 141 -9.80 18.58 -19.33
N ALA A 142 -9.64 19.78 -18.78
CA ALA A 142 -8.99 20.89 -19.48
C ALA A 142 -7.52 20.60 -19.81
N ALA A 143 -6.77 19.96 -18.89
CA ALA A 143 -5.40 19.53 -19.14
C ALA A 143 -5.33 18.50 -20.28
N THR A 144 -6.24 17.53 -20.30
CA THR A 144 -6.31 16.51 -21.34
C THR A 144 -6.64 17.12 -22.70
N GLN A 145 -7.64 17.98 -22.77
CA GLN A 145 -8.05 18.62 -24.04
C GLN A 145 -6.93 19.46 -24.68
N LYS A 146 -6.06 20.04 -23.88
CA LYS A 146 -4.93 20.85 -24.32
C LYS A 146 -3.64 20.04 -24.47
N LEU A 147 -3.65 18.75 -24.13
CA LEU A 147 -2.43 17.95 -23.94
C LEU A 147 -1.38 18.73 -23.14
N ALA A 148 -1.80 19.21 -21.95
CA ALA A 148 -0.98 20.08 -21.14
C ALA A 148 0.37 19.43 -20.77
N PRO A 149 1.47 20.19 -20.67
CA PRO A 149 2.81 19.63 -20.39
C PRO A 149 2.92 18.84 -19.10
N GLY A 150 2.04 19.08 -18.11
CA GLY A 150 1.99 18.36 -16.85
C GLY A 150 1.38 16.94 -16.94
N LEU A 151 0.80 16.55 -18.09
CA LEU A 151 0.29 15.20 -18.26
C LEU A 151 1.44 14.20 -18.38
N GLN A 152 1.38 13.16 -17.57
CA GLN A 152 2.35 12.06 -17.54
C GLN A 152 1.95 10.96 -18.52
N ILE A 153 2.08 11.23 -19.80
CA ILE A 153 1.86 10.32 -20.91
C ILE A 153 3.11 10.27 -21.81
N SER A 154 3.18 9.27 -22.66
CA SER A 154 4.24 9.21 -23.67
C SER A 154 3.90 10.05 -24.91
N LYS A 155 4.91 10.38 -25.71
CA LYS A 155 4.71 11.05 -27.03
C LYS A 155 3.75 10.27 -27.93
N ASP A 156 3.84 8.95 -27.90
CA ASP A 156 2.97 8.13 -28.76
C ASP A 156 1.54 8.03 -28.22
N GLU A 157 1.37 8.08 -26.90
CA GLU A 157 0.03 8.20 -26.30
C GLU A 157 -0.59 9.55 -26.64
N ALA A 158 0.15 10.64 -26.56
CA ALA A 158 -0.35 11.99 -26.90
C ALA A 158 -0.87 12.09 -28.34
N LYS A 159 -0.21 11.45 -29.30
CA LYS A 159 -0.62 11.43 -30.72
C LYS A 159 -1.99 10.77 -30.93
N ARG A 160 -2.46 9.97 -30.00
CA ARG A 160 -3.76 9.28 -30.10
C ARG A 160 -4.93 10.16 -29.68
N PHE A 161 -4.66 11.29 -29.02
CA PHE A 161 -5.75 12.19 -28.63
C PHE A 161 -6.33 12.87 -29.86
N SER A 162 -7.65 12.67 -30.06
CA SER A 162 -8.41 13.39 -31.08
C SER A 162 -9.50 14.19 -30.37
N ALA A 163 -9.45 15.50 -30.57
CA ALA A 163 -10.46 16.42 -30.07
C ALA A 163 -11.77 16.34 -30.86
N ALA A 164 -11.93 15.34 -31.76
CA ALA A 164 -13.10 15.19 -32.60
C ALA A 164 -14.38 15.24 -31.77
N ALA A 165 -15.28 16.12 -32.15
CA ALA A 165 -16.49 16.51 -31.47
C ALA A 165 -17.38 15.31 -31.14
N GLY A 166 -17.32 14.82 -29.93
CA GLY A 166 -18.26 13.86 -29.38
C GLY A 166 -19.11 14.58 -28.35
N GLY A 167 -20.34 14.96 -28.76
CA GLY A 167 -21.36 15.36 -27.82
C GLY A 167 -21.74 14.19 -26.94
N GLY A 168 -21.34 14.21 -25.69
CA GLY A 168 -21.72 13.21 -24.69
C GLY A 168 -21.99 13.91 -23.36
N GLY A 169 -23.17 13.70 -22.81
CA GLY A 169 -23.65 14.33 -21.59
C GLY A 169 -23.09 13.72 -20.33
N GLY A 170 -21.79 13.82 -20.10
CA GLY A 170 -21.14 13.40 -18.84
C GLY A 170 -20.20 14.49 -18.33
N THR A 171 -19.79 14.43 -17.06
CA THR A 171 -18.84 15.37 -16.47
C THR A 171 -17.49 15.34 -17.20
N ILE A 172 -17.05 14.15 -17.62
CA ILE A 172 -15.88 13.99 -18.50
C ILE A 172 -16.41 13.76 -19.92
N PRO A 173 -16.06 14.64 -20.91
CA PRO A 173 -16.45 14.49 -22.29
C PRO A 173 -16.01 13.14 -22.89
N ALA A 174 -16.82 12.57 -23.79
CA ALA A 174 -16.56 11.26 -24.36
C ALA A 174 -15.17 11.10 -25.00
N PRO A 175 -14.60 12.08 -25.76
CA PRO A 175 -13.25 11.96 -26.30
C PRO A 175 -12.19 11.85 -25.20
N VAL A 176 -12.34 12.58 -24.11
CA VAL A 176 -11.42 12.54 -22.96
C VAL A 176 -11.53 11.19 -22.25
N ALA A 177 -12.78 10.72 -21.99
CA ALA A 177 -13.00 9.43 -21.34
C ALA A 177 -12.45 8.27 -22.17
N THR A 178 -12.67 8.26 -23.48
CA THR A 178 -12.16 7.23 -24.40
C THR A 178 -10.64 7.23 -24.44
N PHE A 179 -10.01 8.40 -24.59
CA PHE A 179 -8.56 8.53 -24.57
C PHE A 179 -7.93 7.92 -23.33
N TRP A 180 -8.48 8.24 -22.15
CA TRP A 180 -7.97 7.68 -20.89
C TRP A 180 -8.28 6.19 -20.75
N ALA A 181 -9.45 5.73 -21.15
CA ALA A 181 -9.77 4.31 -21.11
C ALA A 181 -8.81 3.47 -21.97
N ASP A 182 -8.41 3.97 -23.13
CA ASP A 182 -7.45 3.30 -24.01
C ASP A 182 -6.03 3.28 -23.42
N ILE A 183 -5.56 4.42 -22.87
CA ILE A 183 -4.26 4.51 -22.21
C ILE A 183 -4.21 3.56 -21.02
N LEU A 184 -5.19 3.65 -20.12
CA LEU A 184 -5.22 2.86 -18.88
C LEU A 184 -5.29 1.36 -19.20
N THR A 185 -6.07 0.97 -20.22
CA THR A 185 -6.12 -0.41 -20.71
C THR A 185 -4.76 -0.89 -21.20
N ALA A 186 -4.09 -0.11 -22.05
CA ALA A 186 -2.79 -0.47 -22.62
C ALA A 186 -1.72 -0.56 -21.53
N ARG A 187 -1.67 0.41 -20.62
CA ARG A 187 -0.70 0.43 -19.51
C ARG A 187 -0.92 -0.71 -18.53
N THR A 188 -2.17 -1.07 -18.23
CA THR A 188 -2.45 -2.24 -17.38
C THR A 188 -2.01 -3.53 -18.06
N LYS A 189 -2.28 -3.71 -19.35
CA LYS A 189 -1.80 -4.89 -20.10
C LYS A 189 -0.26 -4.97 -20.13
N ASN A 190 0.41 -3.86 -20.34
CA ASN A 190 1.88 -3.80 -20.28
C ASN A 190 2.40 -4.17 -18.90
N PHE A 191 1.76 -3.70 -17.83
CA PHE A 191 2.13 -4.06 -16.47
C PHE A 191 1.97 -5.56 -16.19
N VAL A 192 0.85 -6.13 -16.58
CA VAL A 192 0.58 -7.57 -16.39
C VAL A 192 1.59 -8.44 -17.15
N SER A 193 1.96 -8.05 -18.36
CA SER A 193 2.86 -8.85 -19.22
C SER A 193 4.34 -8.67 -18.90
N GLY A 194 4.77 -7.47 -18.54
CA GLY A 194 6.20 -7.14 -18.42
C GLY A 194 6.57 -6.30 -17.19
N GLY A 195 5.62 -6.12 -16.24
CA GLY A 195 5.84 -5.35 -15.03
C GLY A 195 6.08 -3.86 -15.30
N MET A 196 6.72 -3.19 -14.34
CA MET A 196 7.00 -1.77 -14.44
C MET A 196 7.95 -1.40 -15.57
N SER A 197 8.89 -2.28 -15.93
CA SER A 197 9.84 -2.03 -17.02
C SER A 197 9.17 -1.94 -18.41
N ALA A 198 8.00 -2.55 -18.57
CA ALA A 198 7.22 -2.47 -19.81
C ALA A 198 6.36 -1.19 -19.93
N GLN A 199 6.34 -0.35 -18.89
CA GLN A 199 5.58 0.90 -18.94
C GLN A 199 6.20 1.90 -19.91
N PRO A 200 5.38 2.55 -20.78
CA PRO A 200 5.85 3.68 -21.58
C PRO A 200 6.41 4.79 -20.67
N PRO A 201 7.43 5.54 -21.15
CA PRO A 201 7.96 6.67 -20.40
C PRO A 201 6.95 7.82 -20.32
N TYR A 202 7.19 8.74 -19.41
CA TYR A 202 6.58 10.07 -19.36
C TYR A 202 7.50 11.02 -20.14
N ASP A 203 7.25 11.20 -21.43
CA ASP A 203 8.12 12.02 -22.31
C ASP A 203 7.34 12.94 -23.25
N HIS A 204 6.03 13.08 -23.02
CA HIS A 204 5.16 13.90 -23.87
C HIS A 204 5.65 15.33 -24.04
N ALA A 205 6.04 16.01 -22.97
CA ALA A 205 6.36 17.43 -23.00
C ALA A 205 7.65 17.81 -22.23
N GLY A 206 8.52 16.85 -21.96
CA GLY A 206 9.76 17.11 -21.18
C GLY A 206 10.78 15.99 -21.28
N PRO A 207 11.77 16.00 -20.40
CA PRO A 207 12.72 14.89 -20.28
C PRO A 207 11.99 13.58 -20.00
N SER A 208 12.49 12.50 -20.61
CA SER A 208 11.93 11.17 -20.43
C SER A 208 12.12 10.68 -18.99
N VAL A 209 11.02 10.33 -18.31
CA VAL A 209 11.02 9.73 -16.98
C VAL A 209 10.33 8.36 -17.06
N ARG A 210 10.91 7.34 -16.42
CA ARG A 210 10.31 6.00 -16.32
C ARG A 210 9.98 5.67 -14.88
N ALA A 211 8.76 5.25 -14.62
CA ALA A 211 8.31 4.85 -13.29
C ALA A 211 9.18 3.72 -12.71
N SER A 212 9.70 2.81 -13.54
CA SER A 212 10.63 1.75 -13.11
C SER A 212 11.94 2.31 -12.56
N ASP A 213 12.48 3.35 -13.19
CA ASP A 213 13.75 3.95 -12.77
C ASP A 213 13.58 4.73 -11.47
N GLU A 214 12.44 5.42 -11.33
CA GLU A 214 12.09 6.15 -10.13
C GLU A 214 11.91 5.21 -8.92
N VAL A 215 11.15 4.10 -9.05
CA VAL A 215 10.98 3.15 -7.95
C VAL A 215 12.30 2.46 -7.58
N ASN A 216 13.14 2.15 -8.56
CA ASN A 216 14.48 1.61 -8.30
C ASN A 216 15.38 2.62 -7.58
N GLY A 217 15.25 3.90 -7.90
CA GLY A 217 15.91 4.99 -7.20
C GLY A 217 15.48 5.06 -5.73
N LEU A 218 14.17 5.09 -5.47
CA LEU A 218 13.58 5.07 -4.12
C LEU A 218 14.12 3.89 -3.29
N LEU A 219 14.03 2.69 -3.83
CA LEU A 219 14.49 1.47 -3.15
C LEU A 219 16.01 1.45 -2.92
N ARG A 220 16.80 2.04 -3.81
CA ARG A 220 18.25 2.14 -3.65
C ARG A 220 18.62 3.04 -2.47
N GLU A 221 17.92 4.16 -2.30
CA GLU A 221 18.19 5.10 -1.22
C GLU A 221 17.60 4.64 0.13
N GLN A 222 16.64 3.72 0.13
CA GLN A 222 16.04 3.11 1.33
C GLN A 222 16.55 1.68 1.56
N GLY A 223 17.88 1.52 1.67
CA GLY A 223 18.55 0.21 1.69
C GLY A 223 18.08 -0.75 2.79
N LYS A 224 17.83 -0.27 4.03
CA LYS A 224 17.33 -1.09 5.13
C LYS A 224 15.93 -1.64 4.82
N ILE A 225 15.03 -0.78 4.35
CA ILE A 225 13.66 -1.15 3.95
C ILE A 225 13.73 -2.15 2.79
N ARG A 226 14.50 -1.86 1.75
CA ARG A 226 14.67 -2.77 0.62
C ARG A 226 15.14 -4.16 1.06
N ASN A 227 16.07 -4.25 2.02
CA ASN A 227 16.58 -5.52 2.53
C ASN A 227 15.50 -6.29 3.30
N GLN A 228 14.76 -5.62 4.19
CA GLN A 228 13.63 -6.21 4.95
C GLN A 228 12.57 -6.80 4.02
N PHE A 229 12.28 -6.12 2.92
CA PHE A 229 11.26 -6.52 1.95
C PHE A 229 11.82 -7.27 0.73
N SER A 230 13.09 -7.66 0.73
CA SER A 230 13.76 -8.24 -0.43
C SER A 230 13.02 -9.42 -1.05
N GLY A 231 12.48 -10.30 -0.23
CA GLY A 231 11.72 -11.46 -0.70
C GLY A 231 10.36 -11.09 -1.30
N LEU A 232 9.63 -10.09 -0.73
CA LEU A 232 8.39 -9.60 -1.33
C LEU A 232 8.68 -8.87 -2.64
N LEU A 233 9.63 -7.93 -2.64
CA LEU A 233 10.03 -7.16 -3.82
C LEU A 233 10.53 -8.07 -4.95
N GLY A 234 11.26 -9.14 -4.61
CA GLY A 234 11.68 -10.15 -5.59
C GLY A 234 10.50 -10.92 -6.19
N ALA A 235 9.51 -11.30 -5.35
CA ALA A 235 8.33 -12.03 -5.80
C ALA A 235 7.35 -11.18 -6.63
N THR A 236 7.24 -9.87 -6.32
CA THR A 236 6.36 -8.95 -7.06
C THR A 236 6.98 -8.46 -8.37
N GLY A 237 8.30 -8.48 -8.50
CA GLY A 237 9.01 -7.88 -9.63
C GLY A 237 8.98 -6.35 -9.66
N ILE A 238 8.55 -5.68 -8.56
CA ILE A 238 8.54 -4.21 -8.48
C ILE A 238 9.93 -3.64 -8.81
N GLY A 239 9.98 -2.69 -9.74
CA GLY A 239 11.21 -2.12 -10.28
C GLY A 239 11.91 -2.96 -11.36
N ARG A 240 11.37 -4.13 -11.70
CA ARG A 240 11.91 -5.06 -12.71
C ARG A 240 10.79 -5.49 -13.69
N GLY A 241 10.90 -6.66 -14.25
CA GLY A 241 9.84 -7.29 -15.05
C GLY A 241 8.71 -7.88 -14.17
N ALA A 242 7.81 -8.64 -14.80
CA ALA A 242 6.73 -9.32 -14.09
C ALA A 242 7.28 -10.29 -13.05
N GLY A 243 6.69 -10.28 -11.85
CA GLY A 243 7.03 -11.18 -10.76
C GLY A 243 6.24 -12.51 -10.80
N SER A 244 6.54 -13.38 -9.84
CA SER A 244 5.81 -14.64 -9.64
C SER A 244 4.51 -14.45 -8.82
N LEU A 245 4.44 -13.43 -7.98
CA LEU A 245 3.26 -13.10 -7.19
C LEU A 245 2.29 -12.28 -8.03
N LYS A 246 1.03 -12.74 -8.12
CA LYS A 246 0.00 -12.05 -8.89
C LYS A 246 -0.51 -10.83 -8.15
N PRO A 247 -0.62 -9.67 -8.81
CA PRO A 247 -1.21 -8.46 -8.23
C PRO A 247 -2.73 -8.52 -8.17
N GLU A 248 -3.31 -7.81 -7.21
CA GLU A 248 -4.64 -7.27 -7.26
C GLU A 248 -4.55 -5.89 -7.91
N LEU A 249 -5.16 -5.73 -9.08
CA LEU A 249 -5.05 -4.51 -9.88
C LEU A 249 -6.25 -3.60 -9.63
N TYR A 250 -6.02 -2.29 -9.63
CA TYR A 250 -7.08 -1.30 -9.48
C TYR A 250 -6.75 0.01 -10.20
N TRP A 251 -7.72 0.86 -10.34
CA TRP A 251 -7.55 2.24 -10.79
C TRP A 251 -8.35 3.20 -9.92
N GLU A 252 -7.89 4.44 -9.85
CA GLU A 252 -8.53 5.50 -9.11
C GLU A 252 -8.54 6.81 -9.90
N LEU A 253 -9.51 7.66 -9.58
CA LEU A 253 -9.50 9.09 -9.90
C LEU A 253 -9.48 9.86 -8.58
N LEU A 254 -8.45 10.65 -8.36
CA LEU A 254 -8.26 11.39 -7.12
C LEU A 254 -7.78 12.82 -7.38
N ASP A 255 -7.79 13.63 -6.32
CA ASP A 255 -7.21 14.97 -6.33
C ASP A 255 -5.75 14.91 -5.87
N VAL A 256 -4.87 15.53 -6.64
CA VAL A 256 -3.49 15.80 -6.26
C VAL A 256 -3.23 17.29 -6.53
N ASP A 257 -3.03 18.06 -5.49
CA ASP A 257 -2.76 19.51 -5.57
C ASP A 257 -3.80 20.25 -6.44
N ASP A 258 -5.10 20.00 -6.18
CA ASP A 258 -6.27 20.55 -6.89
C ASP A 258 -6.34 20.15 -8.38
N GLN A 259 -5.58 19.14 -8.80
CA GLN A 259 -5.64 18.51 -10.11
C GLN A 259 -6.28 17.12 -10.01
N GLY A 260 -7.21 16.81 -10.90
CA GLY A 260 -7.68 15.42 -11.04
C GLY A 260 -6.60 14.56 -11.68
N VAL A 261 -6.33 13.42 -11.07
CA VAL A 261 -5.31 12.47 -11.53
C VAL A 261 -5.92 11.08 -11.59
N VAL A 262 -5.79 10.40 -12.72
CA VAL A 262 -6.10 8.98 -12.82
C VAL A 262 -4.84 8.17 -12.55
N THR A 263 -4.99 7.11 -11.75
CA THR A 263 -3.88 6.23 -11.36
C THR A 263 -4.18 4.78 -11.67
N LEU A 264 -3.12 3.99 -11.83
CA LEU A 264 -3.17 2.53 -11.85
C LEU A 264 -2.30 1.99 -10.72
N GLY A 265 -2.90 1.11 -9.93
CA GLY A 265 -2.25 0.48 -8.79
C GLY A 265 -2.22 -1.04 -8.87
N ALA A 266 -1.28 -1.61 -8.16
CA ALA A 266 -1.12 -3.05 -7.99
C ALA A 266 -0.78 -3.37 -6.53
N SER A 267 -1.64 -4.13 -5.87
CA SER A 267 -1.48 -4.54 -4.49
C SER A 267 -1.07 -6.01 -4.41
N TYR A 268 -0.18 -6.31 -3.48
CA TYR A 268 0.38 -7.63 -3.23
C TYR A 268 0.44 -7.88 -1.74
N ASN A 269 0.23 -9.13 -1.35
CA ASN A 269 0.42 -9.53 0.04
C ASN A 269 0.97 -10.95 0.13
N ARG A 270 1.66 -11.26 1.23
CA ARG A 270 2.13 -12.60 1.55
C ARG A 270 2.23 -12.80 3.06
N SER A 271 2.02 -14.01 3.50
CA SER A 271 2.41 -14.46 4.83
C SER A 271 3.93 -14.70 4.90
N ALA A 272 4.50 -14.53 6.07
CA ALA A 272 5.90 -14.82 6.39
C ALA A 272 5.99 -15.62 7.70
N PRO A 273 7.14 -16.20 8.04
CA PRO A 273 7.29 -16.98 9.27
C PRO A 273 6.85 -16.23 10.52
N GLY A 274 6.45 -16.97 11.57
CA GLY A 274 6.00 -16.39 12.83
C GLY A 274 4.61 -15.73 12.79
N GLY A 275 3.80 -16.01 11.77
CA GLY A 275 2.46 -15.41 11.62
C GLY A 275 2.49 -13.94 11.20
N THR A 276 3.64 -13.47 10.70
CA THR A 276 3.80 -12.12 10.16
C THR A 276 3.23 -12.02 8.76
N TYR A 277 2.92 -10.78 8.32
CA TYR A 277 2.50 -10.50 6.95
C TYR A 277 3.26 -9.31 6.38
N GLN A 278 3.49 -9.36 5.08
CA GLN A 278 4.01 -8.26 4.30
C GLN A 278 3.03 -7.93 3.19
N ALA A 279 2.86 -6.63 2.92
CA ALA A 279 2.15 -6.17 1.74
C ALA A 279 2.95 -5.08 1.02
N ALA A 280 2.70 -4.96 -0.27
CA ALA A 280 3.19 -3.88 -1.10
C ALA A 280 2.03 -3.36 -1.95
N ASP A 281 1.92 -2.05 -2.05
CA ASP A 281 1.03 -1.37 -2.96
C ASP A 281 1.86 -0.41 -3.81
N VAL A 282 1.76 -0.51 -5.13
CA VAL A 282 2.51 0.35 -6.05
C VAL A 282 1.56 1.05 -7.01
N LEU A 283 1.54 2.37 -6.97
CA LEU A 283 0.99 3.18 -8.06
C LEU A 283 2.01 3.19 -9.18
N TYR A 284 1.86 2.27 -10.14
CA TYR A 284 2.80 2.10 -11.25
C TYR A 284 2.54 3.06 -12.41
N TYR A 285 1.42 3.79 -12.36
CA TYR A 285 1.08 4.85 -13.28
C TYR A 285 0.25 5.93 -12.56
N ALA A 286 0.52 7.19 -12.88
CA ALA A 286 -0.31 8.34 -12.57
C ALA A 286 -0.32 9.29 -13.75
N SER A 287 -1.46 9.91 -14.06
CA SER A 287 -1.59 10.87 -15.17
C SER A 287 -0.98 12.24 -14.86
N GLY A 288 -0.57 12.46 -13.61
CA GLY A 288 0.04 13.69 -13.11
C GLY A 288 0.44 13.56 -11.64
N GLY A 289 1.09 14.55 -11.09
CA GLY A 289 1.48 14.62 -9.67
C GLY A 289 2.67 13.73 -9.32
N TYR A 290 2.49 12.43 -9.35
CA TYR A 290 3.50 11.43 -8.95
C TYR A 290 4.07 10.69 -10.15
N TYR A 291 5.38 10.47 -10.21
CA TYR A 291 5.96 9.51 -11.15
C TYR A 291 5.70 8.07 -10.73
N VAL A 292 5.77 7.80 -9.44
CA VAL A 292 5.51 6.50 -8.81
C VAL A 292 5.29 6.71 -7.32
N ALA A 293 4.46 5.86 -6.71
CA ALA A 293 4.39 5.72 -5.26
C ALA A 293 4.46 4.23 -4.89
N LEU A 294 5.21 3.91 -3.85
CA LEU A 294 5.33 2.56 -3.31
C LEU A 294 5.04 2.61 -1.82
N THR A 295 4.02 1.90 -1.38
CA THR A 295 3.68 1.70 0.02
C THR A 295 3.99 0.26 0.43
N LEU A 296 4.72 0.09 1.51
CA LEU A 296 5.05 -1.21 2.07
C LEU A 296 4.46 -1.35 3.47
N TYR A 297 3.98 -2.54 3.80
CA TYR A 297 3.46 -2.88 5.11
C TYR A 297 4.19 -4.09 5.68
N GLN A 298 4.55 -4.00 6.95
CA GLN A 298 4.99 -5.13 7.76
C GLN A 298 4.06 -5.25 8.96
N MET A 299 3.56 -6.45 9.22
CA MET A 299 2.59 -6.73 10.28
C MET A 299 3.08 -7.90 11.13
N TRP A 300 3.13 -7.69 12.45
CA TRP A 300 3.55 -8.70 13.40
C TRP A 300 2.44 -9.01 14.40
N PRO A 301 2.22 -10.28 14.75
CA PRO A 301 1.37 -10.62 15.87
C PRO A 301 2.04 -10.17 17.17
N VAL A 302 1.31 -9.44 17.99
CA VAL A 302 1.74 -8.97 19.30
C VAL A 302 0.63 -9.20 20.33
N THR A 303 0.98 -9.17 21.62
CA THR A 303 -0.01 -9.16 22.70
C THR A 303 0.07 -7.83 23.43
N VAL A 304 -1.04 -7.11 23.51
CA VAL A 304 -1.14 -5.85 24.23
C VAL A 304 -2.28 -5.93 25.22
N GLU A 305 -1.99 -5.66 26.50
CA GLU A 305 -2.97 -5.77 27.59
C GLU A 305 -3.70 -7.13 27.64
N GLY A 306 -2.95 -8.20 27.34
CA GLY A 306 -3.48 -9.58 27.29
C GLY A 306 -4.29 -9.91 26.02
N LYS A 307 -4.50 -8.98 25.09
CA LYS A 307 -5.26 -9.18 23.86
C LYS A 307 -4.33 -9.46 22.68
N PRO A 308 -4.59 -10.51 21.87
CA PRO A 308 -3.92 -10.70 20.58
C PRO A 308 -4.18 -9.48 19.69
N SER A 309 -3.12 -8.93 19.13
CA SER A 309 -3.13 -7.65 18.39
C SER A 309 -2.10 -7.68 17.28
N THR A 310 -2.07 -6.66 16.45
CA THR A 310 -1.08 -6.52 15.37
C THR A 310 -0.31 -5.22 15.53
N LEU A 311 1.02 -5.31 15.60
CA LEU A 311 1.88 -4.16 15.33
C LEU A 311 1.99 -3.99 13.81
N VAL A 312 1.66 -2.81 13.32
CA VAL A 312 1.72 -2.46 11.90
C VAL A 312 2.77 -1.37 11.70
N TRP A 313 3.67 -1.61 10.80
CA TRP A 313 4.52 -0.60 10.19
C TRP A 313 4.10 -0.37 8.74
N ARG A 314 4.09 0.89 8.34
CA ARG A 314 3.85 1.33 6.97
C ARG A 314 4.96 2.29 6.55
N GLY A 315 5.51 2.07 5.35
CA GLY A 315 6.46 2.97 4.72
C GLY A 315 5.96 3.40 3.36
N ASP A 316 5.81 4.71 3.17
CA ASP A 316 5.42 5.34 1.90
C ASP A 316 6.66 5.96 1.26
N MET A 317 6.93 5.61 0.02
CA MET A 317 8.02 6.13 -0.80
C MET A 317 7.43 6.72 -2.06
N ILE A 318 7.70 7.98 -2.32
CA ILE A 318 7.06 8.76 -3.38
C ILE A 318 8.13 9.43 -4.23
N SER A 319 7.96 9.38 -5.55
CA SER A 319 8.68 10.23 -6.50
C SER A 319 7.70 11.16 -7.20
N ALA A 320 7.95 12.47 -7.12
CA ALA A 320 7.11 13.49 -7.73
C ALA A 320 7.94 14.62 -8.35
N ALA A 321 7.49 15.10 -9.53
CA ALA A 321 8.13 16.21 -10.22
C ALA A 321 8.17 17.48 -9.37
N SER A 322 7.07 17.79 -8.70
CA SER A 322 6.91 18.98 -7.86
C SER A 322 7.94 19.06 -6.74
N LEU A 323 8.25 17.92 -6.09
CA LEU A 323 9.28 17.88 -5.04
C LEU A 323 10.66 18.30 -5.55
N GLY A 324 10.99 17.97 -6.79
CA GLY A 324 12.30 18.31 -7.40
C GLY A 324 12.48 19.78 -7.70
N SER A 325 11.40 20.54 -7.84
CA SER A 325 11.43 21.98 -8.13
C SER A 325 11.32 22.85 -6.86
N LEU A 326 10.94 22.28 -5.73
CA LEU A 326 10.78 22.99 -4.47
C LEU A 326 12.08 23.01 -3.67
N HIS A 327 12.34 24.14 -2.98
CA HIS A 327 13.53 24.34 -2.15
C HIS A 327 13.18 24.98 -0.82
N GLY A 328 14.02 24.76 0.19
CA GLY A 328 13.90 25.42 1.50
C GLY A 328 12.52 25.24 2.14
N VAL A 329 11.89 26.35 2.52
CA VAL A 329 10.60 26.37 3.26
C VAL A 329 9.46 25.78 2.43
N GLU A 330 9.42 26.03 1.12
CA GLU A 330 8.36 25.50 0.25
C GLU A 330 8.39 23.97 0.18
N ARG A 331 9.59 23.39 0.12
CA ARG A 331 9.77 21.95 0.15
C ARG A 331 9.30 21.36 1.48
N LEU A 332 9.72 21.93 2.60
CA LEU A 332 9.30 21.49 3.94
C LEU A 332 7.78 21.57 4.12
N ALA A 333 7.14 22.61 3.59
CA ALA A 333 5.69 22.76 3.62
C ALA A 333 5.00 21.65 2.81
N SER A 334 5.47 21.36 1.59
CA SER A 334 4.93 20.31 0.73
C SER A 334 5.09 18.91 1.37
N GLU A 335 6.27 18.61 1.90
CA GLU A 335 6.52 17.34 2.61
C GLU A 335 5.60 17.21 3.84
N SER A 336 5.38 18.29 4.59
CA SER A 336 4.48 18.30 5.75
C SER A 336 3.04 18.05 5.36
N VAL A 337 2.57 18.58 4.23
CA VAL A 337 1.22 18.32 3.69
C VAL A 337 1.08 16.87 3.29
N MET A 338 2.05 16.29 2.56
CA MET A 338 2.05 14.88 2.18
C MET A 338 2.03 13.96 3.42
N MET A 339 2.87 14.25 4.42
CA MET A 339 2.89 13.50 5.68
C MET A 339 1.55 13.56 6.41
N LYS A 340 0.92 14.74 6.47
CA LYS A 340 -0.43 14.89 7.07
C LYS A 340 -1.48 14.07 6.32
N ASN A 341 -1.43 14.03 5.00
CA ASN A 341 -2.37 13.25 4.18
C ASN A 341 -2.18 11.73 4.41
N ILE A 342 -0.94 11.26 4.49
CA ILE A 342 -0.62 9.86 4.83
C ILE A 342 -1.12 9.54 6.24
N THR A 343 -0.81 10.37 7.24
CA THR A 343 -1.29 10.19 8.62
C THR A 343 -2.81 10.13 8.68
N LYS A 344 -3.49 11.01 7.95
CA LYS A 344 -4.96 11.03 7.85
C LYS A 344 -5.50 9.72 7.29
N ALA A 345 -4.93 9.23 6.18
CA ALA A 345 -5.35 7.97 5.57
C ALA A 345 -5.19 6.78 6.53
N VAL A 346 -4.05 6.69 7.23
CA VAL A 346 -3.80 5.65 8.24
C VAL A 346 -4.78 5.75 9.41
N THR A 347 -5.06 6.96 9.89
CA THR A 347 -5.99 7.19 11.00
C THR A 347 -7.43 6.80 10.62
N LEU A 348 -7.86 7.14 9.41
CA LEU A 348 -9.19 6.77 8.90
C LEU A 348 -9.31 5.26 8.72
N PHE A 349 -8.35 4.63 8.09
CA PHE A 349 -8.29 3.17 7.97
C PHE A 349 -8.40 2.49 9.33
N ARG A 350 -7.59 2.94 10.30
CA ARG A 350 -7.60 2.40 11.65
C ARG A 350 -8.96 2.57 12.33
N ARG A 351 -9.56 3.76 12.25
CA ARG A 351 -10.89 4.04 12.82
C ARG A 351 -11.95 3.09 12.27
N ASP A 352 -11.94 2.84 10.96
CA ASP A 352 -12.90 1.96 10.31
C ASP A 352 -12.70 0.50 10.71
N THR A 353 -11.47 0.09 10.96
CA THR A 353 -11.15 -1.28 11.35
C THR A 353 -11.33 -1.54 12.86
N ASP A 354 -11.10 -0.54 13.71
CA ASP A 354 -11.28 -0.62 15.16
C ASP A 354 -12.74 -0.41 15.57
N GLY A 355 -13.53 0.38 14.81
CA GLY A 355 -14.93 0.72 15.09
C GLY A 355 -15.97 -0.35 14.70
N GLY A 356 -15.56 -1.40 14.03
CA GLY A 356 -16.43 -2.53 13.64
C GLY A 356 -16.66 -3.57 14.73
N ARG A 357 -16.44 -3.23 16.01
CA ARG A 357 -16.61 -4.13 17.17
C ARG A 357 -17.59 -3.58 18.16
#